data_d433fa0b8188dd9d3854c8614ed905c8
#
_entry.id   d433fa0b8188dd9d3854c8614ed905c8
#
_cell.length_a   1.000
_cell.length_b   1.000
_cell.length_c   1.000
_cell.angle_alpha   90.00
_cell.angle_beta   90.00
_cell.angle_gamma   90.00
#
_symmetry.space_group_name_H-M   'P 1'
#
loop_
_entity.id
_entity.type
_entity.pdbx_description
1 polymer ?
#
loop_
_entity_poly.entity_id
_entity_poly.type
_entity_poly.pdbx_seq_one_letter_code
_entity_poly.pdbx_strand_id
1 'polypeptide(L)'
;MQVSPYLFLYGRCEEAIDFYLQATEGELLYIMTFGDMPDQGEQVGDQSAPPLPPEKIMHAQLRIGEGELMLSDGNTEKPPASEHAGYAVSLSTTDVEQGKEWFEKLSAGGKVTTPWQETFWSNGFAMFIDKFGIPWRINVEKPQE
;
A
#
# COMPACT_ATOMS: atom_id res chain seq x y z
N MET A 1 5.45 20.51 -3.62
CA MET A 1 5.80 19.26 -4.33
C MET A 1 5.68 18.10 -3.35
N GLN A 2 5.09 17.00 -3.78
CA GLN A 2 4.89 15.83 -2.95
C GLN A 2 5.22 14.57 -3.74
N VAL A 3 5.95 13.65 -3.12
CA VAL A 3 6.23 12.34 -3.70
C VAL A 3 5.48 11.31 -2.87
N SER A 4 4.65 10.51 -3.51
CA SER A 4 3.86 9.47 -2.84
C SER A 4 3.88 8.18 -3.64
N PRO A 5 3.95 7.02 -2.98
CA PRO A 5 3.81 5.77 -3.71
C PRO A 5 2.42 5.61 -4.28
N TYR A 6 2.33 4.97 -5.44
CA TYR A 6 1.08 4.66 -6.10
C TYR A 6 1.06 3.16 -6.37
N LEU A 7 0.15 2.44 -5.76
CA LEU A 7 0.11 0.98 -5.82
C LEU A 7 -1.05 0.51 -6.69
N PHE A 8 -0.78 -0.49 -7.53
CA PHE A 8 -1.80 -1.13 -8.35
C PHE A 8 -2.13 -2.49 -7.76
N LEU A 9 -3.38 -2.71 -7.42
CA LEU A 9 -3.82 -3.90 -6.67
C LEU A 9 -4.61 -4.90 -7.53
N TYR A 10 -4.81 -4.60 -8.81
CA TYR A 10 -5.36 -5.53 -9.82
C TYR A 10 -6.63 -6.25 -9.36
N GLY A 11 -7.63 -5.48 -8.93
CA GLY A 11 -8.93 -5.98 -8.51
C GLY A 11 -9.09 -6.15 -7.02
N ARG A 12 -8.03 -5.98 -6.22
CA ARG A 12 -8.06 -6.17 -4.76
C ARG A 12 -7.92 -4.87 -3.98
N CYS A 13 -8.11 -3.72 -4.64
CA CYS A 13 -7.86 -2.42 -4.01
C CYS A 13 -8.76 -2.17 -2.80
N GLU A 14 -10.05 -2.47 -2.91
CA GLU A 14 -10.99 -2.26 -1.80
C GLU A 14 -10.56 -3.06 -0.56
N GLU A 15 -10.21 -4.32 -0.75
CA GLU A 15 -9.71 -5.18 0.33
C GLU A 15 -8.42 -4.62 0.92
N ALA A 16 -7.52 -4.13 0.06
CA ALA A 16 -6.25 -3.56 0.50
C ALA A 16 -6.44 -2.29 1.31
N ILE A 17 -7.36 -1.41 0.89
CA ILE A 17 -7.67 -0.18 1.63
C ILE A 17 -8.09 -0.52 3.06
N ASP A 18 -9.05 -1.42 3.22
CA ASP A 18 -9.53 -1.81 4.55
C ASP A 18 -8.40 -2.40 5.38
N PHE A 19 -7.60 -3.27 4.77
CA PHE A 19 -6.47 -3.91 5.45
C PHE A 19 -5.44 -2.89 5.94
N TYR A 20 -5.05 -1.96 5.07
CA TYR A 20 -4.05 -0.95 5.42
C TYR A 20 -4.56 0.03 6.48
N LEU A 21 -5.82 0.46 6.37
CA LEU A 21 -6.39 1.38 7.35
C LEU A 21 -6.48 0.75 8.74
N GLN A 22 -6.88 -0.53 8.82
CA GLN A 22 -6.96 -1.22 10.10
C GLN A 22 -5.57 -1.46 10.69
N ALA A 23 -4.60 -1.80 9.86
CA ALA A 23 -3.25 -2.12 10.32
C ALA A 23 -2.49 -0.90 10.82
N THR A 24 -2.71 0.26 10.21
CA THR A 24 -1.92 1.47 10.47
C THR A 24 -2.70 2.56 11.19
N GLU A 25 -4.00 2.34 11.44
CA GLU A 25 -4.90 3.37 11.98
C GLU A 25 -4.91 4.62 11.09
N GLY A 26 -4.77 4.41 9.77
CA GLY A 26 -4.75 5.48 8.80
C GLY A 26 -6.13 6.03 8.50
N GLU A 27 -6.18 7.00 7.61
CA GLU A 27 -7.39 7.72 7.26
C GLU A 27 -7.60 7.69 5.75
N LEU A 28 -8.84 7.41 5.33
CA LEU A 28 -9.21 7.48 3.92
C LEU A 28 -9.47 8.94 3.56
N LEU A 29 -8.66 9.50 2.67
CA LEU A 29 -8.79 10.88 2.24
C LEU A 29 -9.70 11.03 1.03
N TYR A 30 -9.66 10.06 0.11
CA TYR A 30 -10.40 10.13 -1.15
C TYR A 30 -10.56 8.74 -1.74
N ILE A 31 -11.70 8.50 -2.38
CA ILE A 31 -11.95 7.25 -3.10
C ILE A 31 -12.89 7.54 -4.27
N MET A 32 -12.58 6.95 -5.43
CA MET A 32 -13.42 7.04 -6.62
C MET A 32 -13.42 5.67 -7.31
N THR A 33 -14.61 5.18 -7.62
CA THR A 33 -14.74 3.97 -8.41
C THR A 33 -14.78 4.31 -9.90
N PHE A 34 -14.64 3.29 -10.76
CA PHE A 34 -14.76 3.50 -12.20
C PHE A 34 -16.18 3.97 -12.56
N GLY A 35 -17.20 3.51 -11.82
CA GLY A 35 -18.56 3.95 -12.05
C GLY A 35 -18.82 5.40 -11.69
N ASP A 36 -17.99 6.00 -10.84
CA ASP A 36 -18.11 7.41 -10.45
C ASP A 36 -17.48 8.36 -11.48
N MET A 37 -16.73 7.83 -12.45
CA MET A 37 -16.08 8.66 -13.46
C MET A 37 -17.13 9.28 -14.40
N PRO A 38 -16.96 10.55 -14.78
CA PRO A 38 -17.85 11.13 -15.79
C PRO A 38 -17.70 10.37 -17.11
N ASP A 39 -18.83 10.09 -17.76
CA ASP A 39 -18.83 9.48 -19.09
C ASP A 39 -18.50 10.56 -20.11
N GLN A 40 -17.27 10.56 -20.61
CA GLN A 40 -16.81 11.54 -21.57
C GLN A 40 -16.60 10.93 -22.96
N GLY A 41 -16.96 9.66 -23.13
CA GLY A 41 -16.76 8.97 -24.39
C GLY A 41 -15.31 8.71 -24.77
N GLU A 42 -14.38 9.11 -23.92
CA GLU A 42 -12.96 8.85 -24.11
C GLU A 42 -12.46 7.97 -22.97
N GLN A 43 -11.70 6.95 -23.33
CA GLN A 43 -11.08 6.08 -22.34
C GLN A 43 -9.63 6.51 -22.12
N VAL A 44 -9.24 6.54 -20.84
CA VAL A 44 -7.87 6.82 -20.46
C VAL A 44 -7.20 5.47 -20.20
N GLY A 45 -6.02 5.28 -20.81
CA GLY A 45 -5.25 4.07 -20.65
C GLY A 45 -5.34 3.15 -21.85
N ASP A 46 -5.05 1.88 -21.62
CA ASP A 46 -5.02 0.87 -22.68
C ASP A 46 -6.44 0.47 -23.09
N GLN A 47 -6.82 0.87 -24.29
CA GLN A 47 -8.16 0.59 -24.81
C GLN A 47 -8.32 -0.83 -25.32
N SER A 48 -7.23 -1.60 -25.41
CA SER A 48 -7.30 -3.00 -25.82
C SER A 48 -7.71 -3.92 -24.67
N ALA A 49 -7.62 -3.45 -23.42
CA ALA A 49 -8.02 -4.23 -22.26
C ALA A 49 -9.53 -4.07 -22.00
N PRO A 50 -10.22 -5.13 -21.57
CA PRO A 50 -11.63 -4.98 -21.18
C PRO A 50 -11.76 -4.04 -19.99
N PRO A 51 -12.83 -3.22 -19.94
CA PRO A 51 -13.03 -2.32 -18.82
C PRO A 51 -13.28 -3.10 -17.54
N LEU A 52 -12.79 -2.57 -16.41
CA LEU A 52 -13.06 -3.14 -15.11
C LEU A 52 -14.51 -2.89 -14.70
N PRO A 53 -15.09 -3.76 -13.85
CA PRO A 53 -16.43 -3.50 -13.32
C PRO A 53 -16.53 -2.13 -12.66
N PRO A 54 -17.70 -1.47 -12.71
CA PRO A 54 -17.83 -0.10 -12.17
C PRO A 54 -17.60 0.01 -10.67
N GLU A 55 -17.72 -1.08 -9.91
CA GLU A 55 -17.47 -1.05 -8.46
C GLU A 55 -15.98 -1.10 -8.10
N LYS A 56 -15.10 -1.37 -9.06
CA LYS A 56 -13.67 -1.39 -8.79
C LYS A 56 -13.13 0.02 -8.59
N ILE A 57 -12.01 0.11 -7.88
CA ILE A 57 -11.43 1.40 -7.46
C ILE A 57 -10.55 1.97 -8.56
N MET A 58 -10.91 3.13 -9.07
CA MET A 58 -10.10 3.87 -10.03
C MET A 58 -8.96 4.60 -9.33
N HIS A 59 -9.24 5.19 -8.17
CA HIS A 59 -8.27 5.93 -7.40
C HIS A 59 -8.69 6.03 -5.94
N ALA A 60 -7.73 5.79 -5.04
CA ALA A 60 -7.92 6.00 -3.61
C ALA A 60 -6.68 6.65 -3.04
N GLN A 61 -6.86 7.41 -1.97
CA GLN A 61 -5.79 8.10 -1.30
C GLN A 61 -5.96 7.94 0.21
N LEU A 62 -4.91 7.44 0.85
CA LEU A 62 -4.89 7.20 2.30
C LEU A 62 -3.84 8.08 2.95
N ARG A 63 -4.09 8.50 4.18
CA ARG A 63 -3.07 9.10 5.03
C ARG A 63 -2.65 8.07 6.08
N ILE A 64 -1.34 7.85 6.18
CA ILE A 64 -0.75 7.00 7.20
C ILE A 64 0.31 7.83 7.89
N GLY A 65 0.07 8.20 9.16
CA GLY A 65 0.95 9.14 9.84
C GLY A 65 1.00 10.47 9.11
N GLU A 66 2.18 10.92 8.75
CA GLU A 66 2.40 12.16 8.01
C GLU A 66 2.50 11.95 6.51
N GLY A 67 2.47 10.69 6.06
CA GLY A 67 2.60 10.36 4.65
C GLY A 67 1.29 9.98 4.01
N GLU A 68 1.30 9.90 2.69
CA GLU A 68 0.13 9.51 1.92
C GLU A 68 0.47 8.36 0.99
N LEU A 69 -0.52 7.49 0.80
CA LEU A 69 -0.41 6.32 -0.05
C LEU A 69 -1.58 6.34 -1.02
N MET A 70 -1.29 6.19 -2.31
CA MET A 70 -2.32 6.13 -3.34
C MET A 70 -2.45 4.72 -3.87
N LEU A 71 -3.69 4.32 -4.20
CA LEU A 71 -3.99 2.97 -4.65
C LEU A 71 -5.00 3.01 -5.79
N SER A 72 -4.95 1.98 -6.63
CA SER A 72 -5.92 1.78 -7.71
C SER A 72 -5.97 0.30 -8.05
N ASP A 73 -7.10 -0.14 -8.60
CA ASP A 73 -7.14 -1.46 -9.21
C ASP A 73 -6.43 -1.51 -10.55
N GLY A 74 -6.03 -0.35 -11.07
CA GLY A 74 -5.40 -0.27 -12.37
C GLY A 74 -6.43 -0.38 -13.49
N ASN A 75 -6.01 -0.84 -14.66
CA ASN A 75 -6.91 -0.99 -15.81
C ASN A 75 -7.17 -2.46 -16.16
N THR A 76 -6.79 -3.40 -15.31
CA THR A 76 -7.01 -4.83 -15.51
C THR A 76 -7.03 -5.55 -14.16
N GLU A 77 -7.78 -6.64 -14.08
CA GLU A 77 -7.76 -7.53 -12.92
C GLU A 77 -6.59 -8.52 -12.95
N LYS A 78 -5.89 -8.61 -14.08
CA LYS A 78 -4.76 -9.52 -14.19
C LYS A 78 -3.49 -8.83 -13.74
N PRO A 79 -2.79 -9.39 -12.74
CA PRO A 79 -1.50 -8.84 -12.34
C PRO A 79 -0.48 -9.03 -13.46
N PRO A 80 0.57 -8.20 -13.50
CA PRO A 80 1.62 -8.39 -14.49
C PRO A 80 2.37 -9.70 -14.23
N ALA A 81 3.10 -10.18 -15.23
CA ALA A 81 3.91 -11.40 -15.11
C ALA A 81 5.02 -11.23 -14.07
N SER A 82 5.50 -10.02 -13.84
CA SER A 82 6.53 -9.73 -12.84
C SER A 82 5.89 -9.31 -11.52
N GLU A 83 6.44 -9.79 -10.41
CA GLU A 83 5.99 -9.39 -9.09
C GLU A 83 6.45 -7.98 -8.76
N HIS A 84 5.81 -7.35 -7.76
CA HIS A 84 6.30 -6.09 -7.19
C HIS A 84 7.70 -6.33 -6.62
N ALA A 85 8.68 -5.61 -7.11
CA ALA A 85 10.07 -5.80 -6.71
C ALA A 85 10.89 -4.53 -6.95
N GLY A 86 12.03 -4.45 -6.28
CA GLY A 86 12.94 -3.34 -6.45
C GLY A 86 12.59 -2.08 -5.66
N TYR A 87 11.60 -2.17 -4.77
CA TYR A 87 11.19 -1.06 -3.91
C TYR A 87 10.53 -1.60 -2.65
N ALA A 88 10.28 -0.73 -1.70
CA ALA A 88 9.44 -1.05 -0.54
C ALA A 88 8.74 0.21 -0.07
N VAL A 89 7.50 0.05 0.43
CA VAL A 89 6.82 1.12 1.12
C VAL A 89 7.38 1.15 2.54
N SER A 90 7.93 2.28 2.96
CA SER A 90 8.61 2.39 4.23
C SER A 90 7.77 3.14 5.26
N LEU A 91 7.59 2.53 6.42
CA LEU A 91 6.97 3.17 7.57
C LEU A 91 8.04 3.39 8.63
N SER A 92 8.12 4.61 9.13
CA SER A 92 9.08 4.98 10.17
C SER A 92 8.34 5.53 11.38
N THR A 93 8.83 5.18 12.56
CA THR A 93 8.29 5.68 13.81
C THR A 93 9.42 5.69 14.85
N THR A 94 9.22 6.40 15.94
CA THR A 94 10.11 6.34 17.10
C THR A 94 9.57 5.41 18.19
N ASP A 95 8.35 4.90 18.02
CA ASP A 95 7.64 4.06 18.99
C ASP A 95 7.80 2.59 18.60
N VAL A 96 8.55 1.84 19.41
CA VAL A 96 8.82 0.41 19.16
C VAL A 96 7.53 -0.40 19.11
N GLU A 97 6.59 -0.14 19.99
CA GLU A 97 5.34 -0.91 20.05
C GLU A 97 4.47 -0.63 18.82
N GLN A 98 4.41 0.61 18.36
CA GLN A 98 3.69 0.95 17.14
C GLN A 98 4.31 0.25 15.92
N GLY A 99 5.63 0.27 15.81
CA GLY A 99 6.30 -0.40 14.70
C GLY A 99 6.07 -1.89 14.69
N LYS A 100 6.12 -2.52 15.87
CA LYS A 100 5.88 -3.94 16.00
C LYS A 100 4.44 -4.30 15.65
N GLU A 101 3.49 -3.47 16.07
CA GLU A 101 2.07 -3.66 15.72
C GLU A 101 1.85 -3.58 14.22
N TRP A 102 2.44 -2.59 13.54
CA TRP A 102 2.38 -2.50 12.09
C TRP A 102 2.93 -3.76 11.44
N PHE A 103 4.09 -4.22 11.92
CA PHE A 103 4.71 -5.43 11.38
C PHE A 103 3.79 -6.64 11.51
N GLU A 104 3.23 -6.86 12.68
CA GLU A 104 2.38 -8.01 12.92
C GLU A 104 1.11 -7.98 12.08
N LYS A 105 0.48 -6.81 11.96
CA LYS A 105 -0.77 -6.67 11.21
C LYS A 105 -0.56 -6.69 9.71
N LEU A 106 0.45 -5.95 9.21
CA LEU A 106 0.67 -5.85 7.77
C LEU A 106 1.29 -7.12 7.17
N SER A 107 2.07 -7.86 7.94
CA SER A 107 2.67 -9.10 7.45
C SER A 107 1.73 -10.30 7.50
N ALA A 108 0.58 -10.16 8.15
CA ALA A 108 -0.38 -11.26 8.27
C ALA A 108 -0.86 -11.70 6.88
N GLY A 109 -0.74 -12.99 6.60
CA GLY A 109 -1.10 -13.56 5.30
C GLY A 109 -0.07 -13.34 4.20
N GLY A 110 1.01 -12.65 4.51
CA GLY A 110 2.09 -12.38 3.58
C GLY A 110 3.33 -13.20 3.90
N LYS A 111 4.49 -12.65 3.55
CA LYS A 111 5.76 -13.35 3.72
C LYS A 111 6.79 -12.41 4.36
N VAL A 112 7.35 -12.83 5.49
CA VAL A 112 8.42 -12.07 6.17
C VAL A 112 9.74 -12.40 5.46
N THR A 113 10.43 -11.35 4.99
CA THR A 113 11.75 -11.50 4.35
C THR A 113 12.88 -11.16 5.30
N THR A 114 12.66 -10.21 6.22
CA THR A 114 13.60 -9.89 7.30
C THR A 114 12.79 -9.83 8.59
N PRO A 115 13.00 -10.78 9.53
CA PRO A 115 12.20 -10.80 10.76
C PRO A 115 12.47 -9.60 11.65
N TRP A 116 11.50 -9.29 12.50
CA TRP A 116 11.60 -8.17 13.43
C TRP A 116 12.84 -8.33 14.32
N GLN A 117 13.69 -7.31 14.31
CA GLN A 117 14.93 -7.34 15.09
C GLN A 117 15.44 -5.93 15.34
N GLU A 118 16.21 -5.80 16.39
CA GLU A 118 16.96 -4.59 16.66
C GLU A 118 18.26 -4.62 15.87
N THR A 119 18.67 -3.46 15.37
CA THR A 119 19.92 -3.33 14.61
C THR A 119 20.73 -2.18 15.21
N PHE A 120 21.95 -1.93 14.68
CA PHE A 120 22.74 -0.81 15.20
C PHE A 120 22.15 0.57 14.84
N TRP A 121 21.30 0.64 13.80
CA TRP A 121 20.68 1.90 13.38
C TRP A 121 19.23 2.01 13.83
N SER A 122 18.62 0.97 14.40
CA SER A 122 17.20 0.87 14.59
C SER A 122 16.86 0.16 15.89
N ASN A 123 15.84 0.64 16.59
CA ASN A 123 15.28 -0.05 17.76
C ASN A 123 14.29 -1.15 17.38
N GLY A 124 13.95 -1.25 16.12
CA GLY A 124 13.12 -2.31 15.56
C GLY A 124 13.09 -2.18 14.06
N PHE A 125 13.29 -3.29 13.35
CA PHE A 125 13.38 -3.29 11.91
C PHE A 125 12.82 -4.59 11.36
N ALA A 126 12.06 -4.49 10.27
CA ALA A 126 11.57 -5.68 9.58
C ALA A 126 11.30 -5.35 8.12
N MET A 127 11.36 -6.36 7.28
CA MET A 127 10.93 -6.28 5.90
C MET A 127 10.03 -7.47 5.58
N PHE A 128 9.00 -7.24 4.81
CA PHE A 128 8.05 -8.30 4.46
C PHE A 128 7.31 -7.93 3.19
N ILE A 129 6.62 -8.91 2.64
CA ILE A 129 5.71 -8.74 1.50
C ILE A 129 4.32 -9.03 2.04
N ASP A 130 3.38 -8.10 1.85
CA ASP A 130 2.04 -8.29 2.38
C ASP A 130 1.24 -9.31 1.54
N LYS A 131 0.02 -9.62 1.99
CA LYS A 131 -0.81 -10.62 1.29
C LYS A 131 -1.22 -10.21 -0.12
N PHE A 132 -1.04 -8.94 -0.49
CA PHE A 132 -1.30 -8.43 -1.83
C PHE A 132 -0.05 -8.40 -2.70
N GLY A 133 1.10 -8.81 -2.17
CA GLY A 133 2.36 -8.82 -2.90
C GLY A 133 3.15 -7.52 -2.83
N ILE A 134 2.72 -6.56 -2.00
CA ILE A 134 3.40 -5.27 -1.86
C ILE A 134 4.51 -5.40 -0.83
N PRO A 135 5.75 -4.98 -1.18
CA PRO A 135 6.85 -5.04 -0.22
C PRO A 135 6.82 -3.83 0.73
N TRP A 136 7.06 -4.11 2.01
CA TRP A 136 7.05 -3.13 3.09
C TRP A 136 8.34 -3.19 3.88
N ARG A 137 8.69 -2.08 4.48
CA ARG A 137 9.83 -1.94 5.38
C ARG A 137 9.37 -1.13 6.59
N ILE A 138 9.65 -1.63 7.79
CA ILE A 138 9.33 -0.90 9.01
C ILE A 138 10.64 -0.60 9.74
N ASN A 139 10.79 0.65 10.14
CA ASN A 139 11.98 1.11 10.83
C ASN A 139 11.59 1.94 12.06
N VAL A 140 12.02 1.51 13.24
CA VAL A 140 11.88 2.29 14.46
C VAL A 140 13.17 3.04 14.67
N GLU A 141 13.12 4.35 14.48
CA GLU A 141 14.30 5.19 14.56
C GLU A 141 14.80 5.31 15.98
N LYS A 142 16.11 5.30 16.15
CA LYS A 142 16.73 5.57 17.44
C LYS A 142 16.66 7.06 17.70
N PRO A 143 16.44 7.47 18.97
CA PRO A 143 16.48 8.88 19.30
C PRO A 143 17.84 9.47 18.93
N GLN A 144 17.82 10.65 18.36
CA GLN A 144 19.05 11.41 18.09
C GLN A 144 19.49 12.09 19.38
N GLU A 145 20.76 11.90 19.70
CA GLU A 145 21.36 12.56 20.87
C GLU A 145 22.01 13.88 20.46
#